data_209600938d0f5b8e0bfa522b04533062
#
_entry.id   209600938d0f5b8e0bfa522b04533062
#
_cell.length_a   1.000
_cell.length_b   1.000
_cell.length_c   1.000
_cell.angle_alpha   90.00
_cell.angle_beta   90.00
_cell.angle_gamma   90.00
#
_symmetry.space_group_name_H-M   'P 1'
#
loop_
_entity.id
_entity.type
_entity.pdbx_description
1 polymer ?
#
loop_
_entity_poly.entity_id
_entity_poly.type
_entity_poly.pdbx_seq_one_letter_code
_entity_poly.pdbx_strand_id
1 'polypeptide(L)'
;MIQDFYSKCEQCPRKCGADRKNGQLGFCREPGEMRIAFAGLHFGEEPLVTVFGGSGTIFFTGCTLRCAFCQNYQISQNGMGRQVSVQEFAEICLKLQNAGAENINLVTGSHQIPKIAEGIKAAKAAGVTIPFCWNSSAYESVEMLELLKGLVTIWLPDLKTLNSGLSNSLFAAPDYPLVAAKAIKWMIDNNPINIEEIEEPENAKPVEWAEPGEPRDKMIQGVIIRHLFLPGKFEETGQVLQWLKENADGKAILSLMNQYTPVPFDEDSEKLEFRKKALASIENRLVNEQEFTDIQDLLEAFDFEYLYYQELTDDTSWLPDFQKKQPFSNKLATPLWHYML
;
A
#
# COMPACT_ATOMS: atom_id res chain seq x y z
N MET A 1 -27.75 10.29 -12.85
CA MET A 1 -27.97 9.02 -12.14
C MET A 1 -26.69 8.71 -11.41
N ILE A 2 -26.77 8.45 -10.10
CA ILE A 2 -25.59 8.00 -9.34
C ILE A 2 -25.34 6.56 -9.81
N GLN A 3 -24.16 6.29 -10.36
CA GLN A 3 -23.77 4.96 -10.82
C GLN A 3 -23.75 4.00 -9.60
N ASP A 4 -24.52 2.93 -9.67
CA ASP A 4 -24.53 1.91 -8.59
C ASP A 4 -23.40 0.91 -8.84
N PHE A 5 -22.32 1.07 -8.09
CA PHE A 5 -21.13 0.23 -8.17
C PHE A 5 -21.22 -1.06 -7.36
N TYR A 6 -22.27 -1.23 -6.55
CA TYR A 6 -22.30 -2.27 -5.52
C TYR A 6 -23.38 -3.35 -5.71
N SER A 7 -24.44 -3.10 -6.50
CA SER A 7 -25.49 -4.10 -6.78
C SER A 7 -25.01 -5.25 -7.67
N LYS A 8 -24.03 -4.97 -8.55
CA LYS A 8 -23.29 -5.95 -9.35
C LYS A 8 -21.83 -5.51 -9.40
N CYS A 9 -21.02 -6.00 -8.44
CA CYS A 9 -19.68 -5.49 -8.24
C CYS A 9 -18.73 -5.84 -9.40
N GLU A 10 -18.29 -4.82 -10.13
CA GLU A 10 -17.27 -4.88 -11.18
C GLU A 10 -16.17 -3.83 -10.94
N GLN A 11 -16.00 -3.35 -9.70
CA GLN A 11 -15.08 -2.26 -9.37
C GLN A 11 -13.61 -2.60 -9.57
N CYS A 12 -13.23 -3.85 -9.38
CA CYS A 12 -11.85 -4.29 -9.56
C CYS A 12 -11.76 -5.35 -10.67
N PRO A 13 -10.58 -5.69 -11.14
CA PRO A 13 -10.39 -6.69 -12.21
C PRO A 13 -10.97 -8.08 -11.89
N ARG A 14 -11.26 -8.37 -10.61
CA ARG A 14 -11.97 -9.61 -10.23
C ARG A 14 -13.38 -9.74 -10.82
N LYS A 15 -14.06 -8.61 -11.05
CA LYS A 15 -15.42 -8.56 -11.64
C LYS A 15 -16.34 -9.65 -11.08
N CYS A 16 -16.34 -9.82 -9.75
CA CYS A 16 -16.97 -10.94 -9.07
C CYS A 16 -18.52 -10.93 -9.14
N GLY A 17 -19.13 -9.82 -9.56
CA GLY A 17 -20.59 -9.69 -9.75
C GLY A 17 -21.41 -9.75 -8.46
N ALA A 18 -20.78 -9.75 -7.28
CA ALA A 18 -21.48 -9.83 -6.00
C ALA A 18 -22.40 -8.62 -5.78
N ASP A 19 -23.59 -8.86 -5.25
CA ASP A 19 -24.51 -7.82 -4.79
C ASP A 19 -24.10 -7.33 -3.39
N ARG A 20 -23.03 -6.54 -3.36
CA ARG A 20 -22.45 -6.00 -2.13
C ARG A 20 -23.35 -5.00 -1.43
N LYS A 21 -24.28 -4.36 -2.18
CA LYS A 21 -25.26 -3.43 -1.64
C LYS A 21 -26.24 -4.12 -0.70
N ASN A 22 -26.59 -5.38 -1.00
CA ASN A 22 -27.48 -6.20 -0.17
C ASN A 22 -26.70 -7.19 0.73
N GLY A 23 -25.42 -6.92 1.02
CA GLY A 23 -24.61 -7.66 1.99
C GLY A 23 -23.91 -8.91 1.44
N GLN A 24 -24.02 -9.21 0.13
CA GLN A 24 -23.22 -10.28 -0.45
C GLN A 24 -21.75 -9.89 -0.46
N LEU A 25 -20.89 -10.79 -0.02
CA LEU A 25 -19.44 -10.55 0.00
C LEU A 25 -18.80 -10.86 -1.36
N GLY A 26 -17.97 -9.94 -1.86
CA GLY A 26 -17.16 -10.17 -3.05
C GLY A 26 -15.93 -11.05 -2.79
N PHE A 27 -15.04 -11.17 -3.78
CA PHE A 27 -13.73 -11.84 -3.61
C PHE A 27 -12.92 -11.20 -2.47
N CYS A 28 -13.01 -9.87 -2.33
CA CYS A 28 -12.37 -9.10 -1.25
C CYS A 28 -12.89 -9.41 0.15
N ARG A 29 -13.98 -10.16 0.28
CA ARG A 29 -14.70 -10.48 1.53
C ARG A 29 -15.35 -9.27 2.20
N GLU A 30 -15.61 -8.21 1.45
CA GLU A 30 -16.20 -6.98 1.97
C GLU A 30 -17.59 -6.70 1.38
N PRO A 31 -18.52 -6.14 2.20
CA PRO A 31 -19.81 -5.62 1.75
C PRO A 31 -19.65 -4.29 0.99
N GLY A 32 -20.75 -3.65 0.63
CA GLY A 32 -20.76 -2.32 -0.01
C GLY A 32 -20.28 -1.19 0.90
N GLU A 33 -20.35 -1.37 2.20
CA GLU A 33 -19.95 -0.36 3.18
C GLU A 33 -18.43 -0.35 3.39
N MET A 34 -17.88 0.85 3.61
CA MET A 34 -16.46 1.04 3.91
C MET A 34 -16.13 0.48 5.30
N ARG A 35 -15.06 -0.30 5.42
CA ARG A 35 -14.59 -0.82 6.70
C ARG A 35 -13.12 -0.51 6.89
N ILE A 36 -12.78 -0.08 8.11
CA ILE A 36 -11.42 0.31 8.52
C ILE A 36 -11.02 -0.49 9.75
N ALA A 37 -9.76 -0.89 9.82
CA ALA A 37 -9.18 -1.60 10.94
C ALA A 37 -8.40 -0.66 11.88
N PHE A 38 -7.63 0.25 11.32
CA PHE A 38 -6.72 1.10 12.08
C PHE A 38 -6.47 2.43 11.35
N ALA A 39 -6.24 3.50 12.13
CA ALA A 39 -5.65 4.73 11.63
C ALA A 39 -4.70 5.35 12.66
N GLY A 40 -3.55 5.84 12.19
CA GLY A 40 -2.52 6.44 13.04
C GLY A 40 -1.41 7.11 12.24
N LEU A 41 -0.52 7.79 12.94
CA LEU A 41 0.72 8.27 12.33
C LEU A 41 1.66 7.09 12.16
N HIS A 42 2.19 6.89 10.95
CA HIS A 42 3.14 5.85 10.60
C HIS A 42 4.46 6.49 10.14
N PHE A 43 5.59 5.96 10.62
CA PHE A 43 6.92 6.55 10.43
C PHE A 43 7.84 5.68 9.55
N GLY A 44 7.33 4.63 8.96
CA GLY A 44 8.10 3.67 8.15
C GLY A 44 7.75 3.67 6.65
N GLU A 45 7.16 4.76 6.13
CA GLU A 45 7.01 4.94 4.68
C GLU A 45 8.30 5.54 4.10
N GLU A 46 8.39 5.66 2.78
CA GLU A 46 9.54 6.25 2.09
C GLU A 46 9.85 7.68 2.58
N PRO A 47 11.13 8.12 2.58
CA PRO A 47 11.55 9.40 3.15
C PRO A 47 10.79 10.62 2.65
N LEU A 48 10.37 10.64 1.38
CA LEU A 48 9.56 11.72 0.79
C LEU A 48 8.08 11.71 1.25
N VAL A 49 7.63 10.61 1.86
CA VAL A 49 6.24 10.42 2.33
C VAL A 49 6.16 10.60 3.85
N THR A 50 7.22 10.19 4.56
CA THR A 50 7.38 10.38 6.01
C THR A 50 8.58 11.27 6.26
N VAL A 51 8.37 12.57 6.41
CA VAL A 51 9.45 13.56 6.48
C VAL A 51 9.71 14.01 7.92
N PHE A 52 8.73 14.59 8.61
CA PHE A 52 8.83 15.07 10.00
C PHE A 52 7.69 14.56 10.90
N GLY A 53 6.45 14.67 10.42
CA GLY A 53 5.24 14.39 11.21
C GLY A 53 4.69 12.97 11.05
N GLY A 54 5.21 12.24 10.09
CA GLY A 54 4.74 10.91 9.74
C GLY A 54 3.55 10.90 8.78
N SER A 55 3.29 9.75 8.20
CA SER A 55 2.16 9.50 7.30
C SER A 55 0.89 9.18 8.09
N GLY A 56 -0.21 9.87 7.83
CA GLY A 56 -1.52 9.62 8.43
C GLY A 56 -2.19 8.40 7.80
N THR A 57 -1.78 7.21 8.22
CA THR A 57 -2.12 5.96 7.54
C THR A 57 -3.47 5.42 7.99
N ILE A 58 -4.33 5.05 7.02
CA ILE A 58 -5.64 4.41 7.23
C ILE A 58 -5.62 3.02 6.58
N PHE A 59 -5.75 1.97 7.38
CA PHE A 59 -5.79 0.59 6.92
C PHE A 59 -7.22 0.11 6.71
N PHE A 60 -7.58 -0.16 5.45
CA PHE A 60 -8.88 -0.73 5.10
C PHE A 60 -8.93 -2.24 5.34
N THR A 61 -10.12 -2.75 5.65
CA THR A 61 -10.40 -4.18 5.76
C THR A 61 -10.68 -4.78 4.38
N GLY A 62 -10.28 -6.03 4.16
CA GLY A 62 -10.45 -6.72 2.87
C GLY A 62 -9.34 -6.40 1.86
N CYS A 63 -9.26 -7.19 0.78
CA CYS A 63 -8.25 -6.98 -0.27
C CYS A 63 -8.65 -7.68 -1.57
N THR A 64 -8.37 -7.05 -2.70
CA THR A 64 -8.60 -7.59 -4.06
C THR A 64 -7.63 -8.71 -4.43
N LEU A 65 -6.45 -8.81 -3.81
CA LEU A 65 -5.44 -9.85 -4.09
C LEU A 65 -5.39 -10.97 -3.05
N ARG A 66 -5.41 -10.65 -1.75
CA ARG A 66 -5.32 -11.65 -0.68
C ARG A 66 -4.07 -12.53 -0.78
N CYS A 67 -2.90 -11.89 -0.96
CA CYS A 67 -1.62 -12.56 -1.16
C CYS A 67 -1.32 -13.61 -0.08
N ALA A 68 -0.72 -14.75 -0.48
CA ALA A 68 -0.35 -15.83 0.45
C ALA A 68 0.67 -15.40 1.51
N PHE A 69 1.52 -14.42 1.21
CA PHE A 69 2.54 -13.86 2.12
C PHE A 69 2.11 -12.54 2.78
N CYS A 70 0.82 -12.21 2.82
CA CYS A 70 0.37 -10.91 3.30
C CYS A 70 0.63 -10.73 4.79
N GLN A 71 1.44 -9.74 5.15
CA GLN A 71 1.72 -9.36 6.54
C GLN A 71 0.47 -8.84 7.26
N ASN A 72 -0.39 -8.13 6.52
CA ASN A 72 -1.65 -7.57 6.99
C ASN A 72 -2.83 -8.56 6.85
N TYR A 73 -2.59 -9.89 6.88
CA TYR A 73 -3.63 -10.90 6.62
C TYR A 73 -4.81 -10.82 7.60
N GLN A 74 -4.57 -10.42 8.83
CA GLN A 74 -5.60 -10.27 9.87
C GLN A 74 -6.71 -9.31 9.43
N ILE A 75 -6.37 -8.22 8.78
CA ILE A 75 -7.33 -7.23 8.26
C ILE A 75 -7.74 -7.52 6.81
N SER A 76 -6.78 -7.88 5.94
CA SER A 76 -7.03 -8.06 4.51
C SER A 76 -7.74 -9.37 4.17
N GLN A 77 -7.69 -10.39 5.05
CA GLN A 77 -8.23 -11.73 4.79
C GLN A 77 -9.15 -12.25 5.90
N ASN A 78 -8.85 -11.94 7.18
CA ASN A 78 -9.65 -12.40 8.32
C ASN A 78 -10.72 -11.39 8.75
N GLY A 79 -10.78 -10.22 8.09
CA GLY A 79 -11.91 -9.27 8.22
C GLY A 79 -11.92 -8.49 9.53
N MET A 80 -10.77 -8.35 10.22
CA MET A 80 -10.68 -7.48 11.38
C MET A 80 -10.88 -6.03 10.95
N GLY A 81 -11.86 -5.36 11.55
CA GLY A 81 -12.25 -3.99 11.25
C GLY A 81 -13.72 -3.76 11.45
N ARG A 82 -14.17 -2.53 11.48
CA ARG A 82 -15.58 -2.15 11.56
C ARG A 82 -16.01 -1.18 10.47
N GLN A 83 -17.30 -1.15 10.21
CA GLN A 83 -17.90 -0.20 9.28
C GLN A 83 -17.69 1.24 9.77
N VAL A 84 -17.40 2.13 8.84
CA VAL A 84 -17.33 3.57 9.04
C VAL A 84 -18.16 4.29 7.97
N SER A 85 -18.84 5.36 8.37
CA SER A 85 -19.55 6.24 7.44
C SER A 85 -18.56 7.16 6.71
N VAL A 86 -19.03 7.78 5.63
CA VAL A 86 -18.28 8.83 4.92
C VAL A 86 -17.92 9.99 5.87
N GLN A 87 -18.84 10.36 6.78
CA GLN A 87 -18.59 11.39 7.77
C GLN A 87 -17.52 10.99 8.79
N GLU A 88 -17.62 9.78 9.34
CA GLU A 88 -16.60 9.27 10.27
C GLU A 88 -15.22 9.15 9.62
N PHE A 89 -15.16 8.73 8.35
CA PHE A 89 -13.91 8.75 7.59
C PHE A 89 -13.30 10.15 7.50
N ALA A 90 -14.12 11.16 7.20
CA ALA A 90 -13.66 12.56 7.17
C ALA A 90 -13.12 13.03 8.52
N GLU A 91 -13.77 12.65 9.61
CA GLU A 91 -13.34 12.95 11.00
C GLU A 91 -12.01 12.27 11.33
N ILE A 92 -11.81 11.01 10.90
CA ILE A 92 -10.53 10.30 11.03
C ILE A 92 -9.42 11.05 10.29
N CYS A 93 -9.66 11.46 9.04
CA CYS A 93 -8.68 12.21 8.24
C CYS A 93 -8.30 13.54 8.93
N LEU A 94 -9.30 14.29 9.44
CA LEU A 94 -9.06 15.54 10.13
C LEU A 94 -8.29 15.33 11.45
N LYS A 95 -8.58 14.26 12.17
CA LYS A 95 -7.86 13.88 13.40
C LYS A 95 -6.39 13.54 13.11
N LEU A 96 -6.10 12.84 12.00
CA LEU A 96 -4.74 12.55 11.55
C LEU A 96 -3.99 13.84 11.20
N GLN A 97 -4.59 14.74 10.41
CA GLN A 97 -3.99 16.03 10.08
C GLN A 97 -3.69 16.85 11.34
N ASN A 98 -4.64 16.95 12.28
CA ASN A 98 -4.46 17.70 13.53
C ASN A 98 -3.41 17.10 14.47
N ALA A 99 -3.10 15.81 14.29
CA ALA A 99 -2.02 15.14 15.00
C ALA A 99 -0.64 15.32 14.34
N GLY A 100 -0.56 16.05 13.21
CA GLY A 100 0.68 16.39 12.52
C GLY A 100 1.00 15.46 11.35
N ALA A 101 0.02 14.69 10.84
CA ALA A 101 0.23 13.91 9.62
C ALA A 101 0.58 14.80 8.43
N GLU A 102 1.50 14.35 7.59
CA GLU A 102 1.96 15.09 6.41
C GLU A 102 1.17 14.75 5.14
N ASN A 103 0.48 13.64 5.17
CA ASN A 103 -0.45 13.16 4.15
C ASN A 103 -1.50 12.23 4.79
N ILE A 104 -2.55 11.90 4.05
CA ILE A 104 -3.51 10.84 4.40
C ILE A 104 -3.23 9.64 3.49
N ASN A 105 -2.61 8.60 4.04
CA ASN A 105 -2.19 7.40 3.32
C ASN A 105 -3.26 6.30 3.40
N LEU A 106 -3.87 5.99 2.27
CA LEU A 106 -5.00 5.08 2.11
C LEU A 106 -4.52 3.70 1.70
N VAL A 107 -4.36 2.79 2.68
CA VAL A 107 -3.76 1.46 2.46
C VAL A 107 -4.81 0.42 2.10
N THR A 108 -4.65 -0.19 0.92
CA THR A 108 -5.46 -1.33 0.43
C THR A 108 -6.95 -0.98 0.25
N GLY A 109 -7.25 0.22 -0.30
CA GLY A 109 -8.62 0.71 -0.55
C GLY A 109 -9.26 0.26 -1.87
N SER A 110 -8.58 -0.51 -2.73
CA SER A 110 -8.94 -0.81 -4.13
C SER A 110 -10.35 -1.37 -4.35
N HIS A 111 -10.93 -2.04 -3.36
CA HIS A 111 -12.29 -2.62 -3.40
C HIS A 111 -13.38 -1.64 -2.96
N GLN A 112 -13.03 -0.41 -2.56
CA GLN A 112 -13.93 0.61 -2.01
C GLN A 112 -13.73 2.00 -2.65
N ILE A 113 -13.10 2.08 -3.80
CA ILE A 113 -12.74 3.36 -4.46
C ILE A 113 -13.91 4.34 -4.52
N PRO A 114 -15.16 3.98 -4.94
CA PRO A 114 -16.25 4.96 -4.99
C PRO A 114 -16.58 5.58 -3.64
N LYS A 115 -16.62 4.77 -2.57
CA LYS A 115 -16.88 5.25 -1.20
C LYS A 115 -15.72 6.08 -0.65
N ILE A 116 -14.49 5.68 -0.96
CA ILE A 116 -13.30 6.43 -0.56
C ILE A 116 -13.25 7.78 -1.26
N ALA A 117 -13.59 7.85 -2.55
CA ALA A 117 -13.67 9.12 -3.28
C ALA A 117 -14.72 10.07 -2.68
N GLU A 118 -15.89 9.55 -2.25
CA GLU A 118 -16.88 10.33 -1.48
C GLU A 118 -16.29 10.81 -0.14
N GLY A 119 -15.58 9.92 0.58
CA GLY A 119 -14.93 10.21 1.84
C GLY A 119 -13.86 11.30 1.72
N ILE A 120 -13.00 11.25 0.69
CA ILE A 120 -11.98 12.28 0.44
C ILE A 120 -12.64 13.65 0.20
N LYS A 121 -13.71 13.70 -0.60
CA LYS A 121 -14.45 14.94 -0.84
C LYS A 121 -15.03 15.51 0.46
N ALA A 122 -15.61 14.65 1.30
CA ALA A 122 -16.12 15.05 2.61
C ALA A 122 -15.00 15.52 3.56
N ALA A 123 -13.84 14.85 3.57
CA ALA A 123 -12.68 15.23 4.37
C ALA A 123 -12.13 16.61 3.94
N LYS A 124 -11.98 16.85 2.62
CA LYS A 124 -11.59 18.17 2.10
C LYS A 124 -12.60 19.26 2.48
N ALA A 125 -13.90 18.98 2.40
CA ALA A 125 -14.95 19.90 2.82
C ALA A 125 -14.94 20.18 4.34
N ALA A 126 -14.48 19.22 5.15
CA ALA A 126 -14.30 19.37 6.59
C ALA A 126 -12.99 20.11 6.99
N GLY A 127 -12.11 20.44 6.03
CA GLY A 127 -10.89 21.22 6.27
C GLY A 127 -9.58 20.42 6.18
N VAL A 128 -9.58 19.20 5.63
CA VAL A 128 -8.33 18.47 5.33
C VAL A 128 -7.67 19.11 4.12
N THR A 129 -6.43 19.60 4.32
CA THR A 129 -5.63 20.31 3.31
C THR A 129 -4.39 19.56 2.87
N ILE A 130 -3.91 18.59 3.67
CA ILE A 130 -2.76 17.77 3.34
C ILE A 130 -3.06 16.80 2.18
N PRO A 131 -2.04 16.38 1.39
CA PRO A 131 -2.25 15.48 0.26
C PRO A 131 -2.81 14.12 0.67
N PHE A 132 -3.56 13.50 -0.23
CA PHE A 132 -3.97 12.11 -0.10
C PHE A 132 -3.02 11.23 -0.88
N CYS A 133 -2.60 10.13 -0.25
CA CYS A 133 -1.73 9.10 -0.80
C CYS A 133 -2.52 7.80 -1.02
N TRP A 134 -2.35 7.17 -2.18
CA TRP A 134 -2.97 5.88 -2.53
C TRP A 134 -1.95 4.75 -2.48
N ASN A 135 -2.01 3.94 -1.44
CA ASN A 135 -1.08 2.83 -1.19
C ASN A 135 -1.78 1.51 -1.55
N SER A 136 -1.43 0.93 -2.68
CA SER A 136 -2.16 -0.19 -3.23
C SER A 136 -1.28 -1.23 -3.91
N SER A 137 -1.89 -2.36 -4.24
CA SER A 137 -1.24 -3.42 -5.01
C SER A 137 -1.24 -3.20 -6.53
N ALA A 138 -1.62 -2.03 -7.01
CA ALA A 138 -1.82 -1.71 -8.42
C ALA A 138 -2.83 -2.63 -9.17
N TYR A 139 -3.65 -3.39 -8.42
CA TYR A 139 -4.67 -4.27 -9.02
C TYR A 139 -6.02 -3.54 -9.10
N GLU A 140 -6.01 -2.43 -9.84
CA GLU A 140 -7.17 -1.57 -10.10
C GLU A 140 -7.45 -1.45 -11.60
N SER A 141 -8.72 -1.21 -11.95
CA SER A 141 -9.07 -0.79 -13.30
C SER A 141 -8.86 0.72 -13.46
N VAL A 142 -8.46 1.16 -14.64
CA VAL A 142 -8.27 2.60 -14.94
C VAL A 142 -9.56 3.39 -14.72
N GLU A 143 -10.72 2.79 -15.01
CA GLU A 143 -12.03 3.42 -14.80
C GLU A 143 -12.27 3.75 -13.31
N MET A 144 -11.77 2.93 -12.40
CA MET A 144 -11.87 3.21 -10.97
C MET A 144 -10.83 4.24 -10.53
N LEU A 145 -9.61 4.20 -11.08
CA LEU A 145 -8.59 5.21 -10.79
C LEU A 145 -9.01 6.61 -11.21
N GLU A 146 -9.78 6.75 -12.30
CA GLU A 146 -10.34 8.05 -12.74
C GLU A 146 -11.23 8.70 -11.66
N LEU A 147 -11.87 7.93 -10.77
CA LEU A 147 -12.64 8.47 -9.65
C LEU A 147 -11.76 9.15 -8.58
N LEU A 148 -10.48 8.78 -8.52
CA LEU A 148 -9.49 9.34 -7.59
C LEU A 148 -8.68 10.49 -8.20
N LYS A 149 -8.78 10.72 -9.50
CA LYS A 149 -8.06 11.78 -10.22
C LYS A 149 -8.34 13.16 -9.61
N GLY A 150 -7.27 13.88 -9.25
CA GLY A 150 -7.38 15.19 -8.59
C GLY A 150 -7.83 15.14 -7.11
N LEU A 151 -8.19 13.96 -6.59
CA LEU A 151 -8.44 13.72 -5.17
C LEU A 151 -7.17 13.21 -4.47
N VAL A 152 -6.46 12.32 -5.13
CA VAL A 152 -5.19 11.73 -4.71
C VAL A 152 -4.07 12.33 -5.55
N THR A 153 -2.94 12.67 -4.93
CA THR A 153 -1.78 13.26 -5.60
C THR A 153 -0.51 12.42 -5.43
N ILE A 154 -0.41 11.62 -4.38
CA ILE A 154 0.72 10.72 -4.12
C ILE A 154 0.26 9.28 -4.33
N TRP A 155 1.02 8.51 -5.11
CA TRP A 155 0.66 7.14 -5.47
C TRP A 155 1.79 6.18 -5.08
N LEU A 156 1.47 5.17 -4.29
CA LEU A 156 2.39 4.11 -3.86
C LEU A 156 1.91 2.74 -4.36
N PRO A 157 1.97 2.48 -5.68
CA PRO A 157 1.60 1.18 -6.23
C PRO A 157 2.69 0.13 -6.00
N ASP A 158 2.32 -1.09 -5.61
CA ASP A 158 3.24 -2.23 -5.65
C ASP A 158 3.23 -2.88 -7.04
N LEU A 159 4.37 -3.04 -7.68
CA LEU A 159 4.56 -3.95 -8.81
C LEU A 159 5.17 -5.26 -8.30
N LYS A 160 4.30 -6.22 -7.96
CA LYS A 160 4.72 -7.43 -7.23
C LYS A 160 5.43 -8.46 -8.10
N THR A 161 5.04 -8.61 -9.36
CA THR A 161 5.64 -9.51 -10.36
C THR A 161 5.07 -9.24 -11.75
N LEU A 162 5.83 -9.57 -12.78
CA LEU A 162 5.38 -9.63 -14.17
C LEU A 162 5.14 -11.06 -14.67
N ASN A 163 5.28 -12.05 -13.79
CA ASN A 163 5.07 -13.46 -14.09
C ASN A 163 3.63 -13.89 -13.74
N SER A 164 2.82 -14.23 -14.76
CA SER A 164 1.42 -14.66 -14.60
C SER A 164 1.29 -15.98 -13.82
N GLY A 165 2.26 -16.88 -13.92
CA GLY A 165 2.28 -18.13 -13.16
C GLY A 165 2.49 -17.87 -11.67
N LEU A 166 3.46 -17.02 -11.34
CA LEU A 166 3.76 -16.63 -9.95
C LEU A 166 2.59 -15.86 -9.34
N SER A 167 2.01 -14.89 -10.07
CA SER A 167 0.87 -14.12 -9.59
C SER A 167 -0.38 -14.98 -9.39
N ASN A 168 -0.60 -15.99 -10.25
CA ASN A 168 -1.66 -16.97 -10.05
C ASN A 168 -1.43 -17.81 -8.79
N SER A 169 -0.20 -18.26 -8.54
CA SER A 169 0.15 -19.09 -7.38
C SER A 169 -0.01 -18.30 -6.07
N LEU A 170 0.53 -17.07 -6.01
CA LEU A 170 0.61 -16.30 -4.77
C LEU A 170 -0.67 -15.52 -4.41
N PHE A 171 -1.49 -15.12 -5.40
CA PHE A 171 -2.70 -14.31 -5.17
C PHE A 171 -3.86 -14.59 -6.13
N ALA A 172 -3.85 -15.74 -6.82
CA ALA A 172 -4.92 -16.19 -7.71
C ALA A 172 -5.36 -15.12 -8.73
N ALA A 173 -4.39 -14.39 -9.31
CA ALA A 173 -4.60 -13.31 -10.29
C ALA A 173 -3.62 -13.45 -11.47
N PRO A 174 -3.85 -14.38 -12.41
CA PRO A 174 -2.95 -14.56 -13.55
C PRO A 174 -2.88 -13.34 -14.47
N ASP A 175 -3.86 -12.46 -14.42
CA ASP A 175 -3.95 -11.19 -15.14
C ASP A 175 -3.26 -10.02 -14.43
N TYR A 176 -2.75 -10.22 -13.21
CA TYR A 176 -2.12 -9.17 -12.40
C TYR A 176 -1.04 -8.39 -13.15
N PRO A 177 -0.08 -9.02 -13.86
CA PRO A 177 0.98 -8.30 -14.54
C PRO A 177 0.47 -7.25 -15.52
N LEU A 178 -0.53 -7.60 -16.33
CA LEU A 178 -1.11 -6.70 -17.32
C LEU A 178 -1.92 -5.58 -16.67
N VAL A 179 -2.69 -5.92 -15.63
CA VAL A 179 -3.51 -4.95 -14.90
C VAL A 179 -2.62 -3.95 -14.16
N ALA A 180 -1.64 -4.43 -13.41
CA ALA A 180 -0.73 -3.58 -12.62
C ALA A 180 0.09 -2.66 -13.53
N ALA A 181 0.66 -3.17 -14.61
CA ALA A 181 1.39 -2.37 -15.58
C ALA A 181 0.53 -1.24 -16.17
N LYS A 182 -0.74 -1.53 -16.50
CA LYS A 182 -1.67 -0.53 -17.03
C LYS A 182 -2.05 0.52 -15.98
N ALA A 183 -2.32 0.09 -14.75
CA ALA A 183 -2.65 0.98 -13.64
C ALA A 183 -1.47 1.92 -13.31
N ILE A 184 -0.25 1.39 -13.20
CA ILE A 184 0.96 2.16 -12.91
C ILE A 184 1.25 3.18 -14.03
N LYS A 185 1.14 2.79 -15.30
CA LYS A 185 1.29 3.74 -16.41
C LYS A 185 0.29 4.88 -16.32
N TRP A 186 -0.98 4.58 -16.02
CA TRP A 186 -1.99 5.63 -15.84
C TRP A 186 -1.62 6.55 -14.66
N MET A 187 -1.13 6.01 -13.53
CA MET A 187 -0.70 6.81 -12.37
C MET A 187 0.44 7.76 -12.76
N ILE A 188 1.47 7.27 -13.45
CA ILE A 188 2.62 8.07 -13.93
C ILE A 188 2.15 9.17 -14.90
N ASP A 189 1.35 8.83 -15.90
CA ASP A 189 0.93 9.76 -16.95
C ASP A 189 0.07 10.90 -16.40
N ASN A 190 -0.61 10.71 -15.26
CA ASN A 190 -1.50 11.69 -14.66
C ASN A 190 -0.91 12.42 -13.43
N ASN A 191 0.24 11.99 -12.91
CA ASN A 191 0.81 12.55 -11.69
C ASN A 191 2.33 12.72 -11.84
N PRO A 192 2.81 13.74 -12.57
CA PRO A 192 4.23 14.04 -12.66
C PRO A 192 4.83 14.34 -11.28
N ILE A 193 6.10 14.02 -11.11
CA ILE A 193 6.82 14.24 -9.83
C ILE A 193 6.84 15.74 -9.52
N ASN A 194 6.40 16.07 -8.31
CA ASN A 194 6.55 17.38 -7.67
C ASN A 194 7.03 17.17 -6.23
N ILE A 195 8.24 17.63 -5.95
CA ILE A 195 8.91 17.55 -4.65
C ILE A 195 9.21 18.99 -4.22
N GLU A 196 8.92 19.30 -2.96
CA GLU A 196 9.20 20.59 -2.35
C GLU A 196 10.14 20.39 -1.17
N GLU A 197 11.16 21.23 -1.06
CA GLU A 197 11.99 21.32 0.12
C GLU A 197 11.22 22.04 1.22
N ILE A 198 11.15 21.44 2.41
CA ILE A 198 10.46 21.99 3.57
C ILE A 198 11.40 22.11 4.76
N GLU A 199 11.33 23.25 5.44
CA GLU A 199 12.07 23.49 6.66
C GLU A 199 11.57 22.62 7.81
N GLU A 200 12.47 22.23 8.72
CA GLU A 200 12.09 21.47 9.91
C GLU A 200 11.18 22.30 10.82
N PRO A 201 9.95 21.83 11.15
CA PRO A 201 9.08 22.50 12.09
C PRO A 201 9.70 22.52 13.50
N GLU A 202 9.49 23.61 14.28
CA GLU A 202 10.00 23.75 15.66
C GLU A 202 9.68 22.55 16.58
N ASN A 203 8.60 21.81 16.29
CA ASN A 203 8.14 20.68 17.08
C ASN A 203 8.32 19.33 16.33
N ALA A 204 9.21 19.27 15.34
CA ALA A 204 9.52 18.03 14.64
C ALA A 204 10.06 16.99 15.61
N LYS A 205 9.65 15.72 15.40
CA LYS A 205 10.24 14.61 16.15
C LYS A 205 11.56 14.24 15.50
N PRO A 206 12.64 14.04 16.29
CA PRO A 206 13.89 13.53 15.74
C PRO A 206 13.66 12.20 15.02
N VAL A 207 14.29 12.03 13.87
CA VAL A 207 14.33 10.76 13.13
C VAL A 207 15.79 10.31 13.03
N GLU A 208 16.03 9.00 13.12
CA GLU A 208 17.39 8.44 13.17
C GLU A 208 18.20 8.64 11.87
N TRP A 209 17.51 8.88 10.75
CA TRP A 209 18.12 8.94 9.40
C TRP A 209 18.37 10.37 8.87
N ALA A 210 18.09 11.42 9.65
CA ALA A 210 18.30 12.80 9.22
C ALA A 210 18.85 13.68 10.33
N GLU A 211 19.71 14.62 9.96
CA GLU A 211 20.27 15.60 10.87
C GLU A 211 19.22 16.62 11.31
N PRO A 212 19.17 17.00 12.61
CA PRO A 212 18.26 18.02 13.09
C PRO A 212 18.55 19.41 12.50
N GLY A 213 17.49 20.13 12.14
CA GLY A 213 17.56 21.51 11.66
C GLY A 213 17.83 21.65 10.17
N GLU A 214 17.95 20.55 9.44
CA GLU A 214 18.12 20.61 7.98
C GLU A 214 16.76 20.52 7.26
N PRO A 215 16.57 21.30 6.17
CA PRO A 215 15.40 21.17 5.33
C PRO A 215 15.38 19.78 4.65
N ARG A 216 14.19 19.27 4.35
CA ARG A 216 13.99 17.95 3.75
C ARG A 216 13.04 18.00 2.58
N ASP A 217 13.31 17.13 1.63
CA ASP A 217 12.44 16.92 0.48
C ASP A 217 11.16 16.22 0.88
N LYS A 218 10.02 16.74 0.39
CA LYS A 218 8.69 16.19 0.59
C LYS A 218 7.96 16.05 -0.73
N MET A 219 7.41 14.88 -0.98
CA MET A 219 6.55 14.67 -2.15
C MET A 219 5.19 15.32 -1.95
N ILE A 220 4.81 16.18 -2.88
CA ILE A 220 3.48 16.80 -2.95
C ILE A 220 2.62 16.08 -3.97
N GLN A 221 3.23 15.62 -5.06
CA GLN A 221 2.61 14.83 -6.11
C GLN A 221 3.63 13.89 -6.72
N GLY A 222 3.20 12.70 -7.15
CA GLY A 222 4.05 11.78 -7.89
C GLY A 222 3.71 10.32 -7.62
N VAL A 223 4.55 9.46 -8.16
CA VAL A 223 4.43 8.01 -8.05
C VAL A 223 5.72 7.43 -7.49
N ILE A 224 5.61 6.63 -6.43
CA ILE A 224 6.70 5.79 -5.92
C ILE A 224 6.27 4.33 -6.13
N ILE A 225 6.95 3.64 -7.03
CA ILE A 225 6.61 2.25 -7.36
C ILE A 225 7.40 1.34 -6.45
N ARG A 226 6.69 0.53 -5.68
CA ARG A 226 7.27 -0.43 -4.74
C ARG A 226 7.43 -1.79 -5.38
N HIS A 227 8.58 -2.41 -5.18
CA HIS A 227 8.80 -3.81 -5.51
C HIS A 227 9.41 -4.54 -4.31
N LEU A 228 8.74 -5.58 -3.82
CA LEU A 228 9.28 -6.46 -2.78
C LEU A 228 10.00 -7.64 -3.44
N PHE A 229 11.30 -7.73 -3.21
CA PHE A 229 12.07 -8.91 -3.58
C PHE A 229 11.58 -10.13 -2.79
N LEU A 230 11.23 -11.18 -3.50
CA LEU A 230 10.84 -12.46 -2.91
C LEU A 230 12.01 -13.44 -2.97
N PRO A 231 12.45 -14.05 -1.84
CA PRO A 231 13.58 -14.97 -1.84
C PRO A 231 13.46 -16.08 -2.87
N GLY A 232 14.55 -16.36 -3.59
CA GLY A 232 14.60 -17.31 -4.70
C GLY A 232 13.98 -16.81 -6.00
N LYS A 233 13.66 -15.49 -6.13
CA LYS A 233 12.99 -14.89 -7.31
C LYS A 233 13.80 -13.77 -7.95
N PHE A 234 15.11 -13.98 -8.06
CA PHE A 234 16.03 -13.00 -8.63
C PHE A 234 15.68 -12.66 -10.10
N GLU A 235 15.41 -13.65 -10.93
CA GLU A 235 15.08 -13.43 -12.34
C GLU A 235 13.77 -12.66 -12.52
N GLU A 236 12.75 -12.96 -11.71
CA GLU A 236 11.49 -12.23 -11.72
C GLU A 236 11.66 -10.76 -11.29
N THR A 237 12.51 -10.50 -10.31
CA THR A 237 12.88 -9.12 -9.93
C THR A 237 13.62 -8.43 -11.05
N GLY A 238 14.57 -9.09 -11.71
CA GLY A 238 15.24 -8.55 -12.89
C GLY A 238 14.28 -8.15 -14.01
N GLN A 239 13.26 -8.97 -14.28
CA GLN A 239 12.21 -8.61 -15.25
C GLN A 239 11.39 -7.40 -14.82
N VAL A 240 11.07 -7.26 -13.53
CA VAL A 240 10.36 -6.09 -13.00
C VAL A 240 11.24 -4.85 -13.14
N LEU A 241 12.52 -4.91 -12.77
CA LEU A 241 13.45 -3.79 -12.91
C LEU A 241 13.64 -3.36 -14.37
N GLN A 242 13.76 -4.32 -15.29
CA GLN A 242 13.82 -4.04 -16.72
C GLN A 242 12.57 -3.27 -17.19
N TRP A 243 11.38 -3.73 -16.81
CA TRP A 243 10.14 -3.05 -17.16
C TRP A 243 10.07 -1.64 -16.56
N LEU A 244 10.50 -1.47 -15.29
CA LEU A 244 10.55 -0.17 -14.62
C LEU A 244 11.52 0.77 -15.32
N LYS A 245 12.71 0.30 -15.71
CA LYS A 245 13.68 1.11 -16.48
C LYS A 245 13.10 1.60 -17.80
N GLU A 246 12.39 0.75 -18.52
CA GLU A 246 11.79 1.10 -19.82
C GLU A 246 10.57 2.02 -19.72
N ASN A 247 9.79 1.97 -18.64
CA ASN A 247 8.47 2.59 -18.58
C ASN A 247 8.32 3.68 -17.51
N ALA A 248 9.19 3.72 -16.49
CA ALA A 248 9.00 4.54 -15.29
C ALA A 248 10.22 5.41 -14.92
N ASP A 249 11.42 5.06 -15.40
CA ASP A 249 12.66 5.78 -15.07
C ASP A 249 12.57 7.27 -15.44
N GLY A 250 13.02 8.15 -14.53
CA GLY A 250 12.88 9.60 -14.63
C GLY A 250 11.45 10.15 -14.50
N LYS A 251 10.42 9.29 -14.37
CA LYS A 251 9.01 9.68 -14.26
C LYS A 251 8.35 9.24 -12.95
N ALA A 252 8.93 8.26 -12.28
CA ALA A 252 8.51 7.75 -10.99
C ALA A 252 9.76 7.38 -10.18
N ILE A 253 9.61 7.30 -8.87
CA ILE A 253 10.64 6.81 -7.96
C ILE A 253 10.47 5.31 -7.81
N LEU A 254 11.56 4.55 -7.84
CA LEU A 254 11.57 3.14 -7.48
C LEU A 254 11.86 3.01 -5.99
N SER A 255 11.06 2.20 -5.28
CA SER A 255 11.35 1.73 -3.93
C SER A 255 11.49 0.21 -3.93
N LEU A 256 12.73 -0.28 -3.88
CA LEU A 256 13.00 -1.71 -3.79
C LEU A 256 13.09 -2.13 -2.33
N MET A 257 12.20 -3.04 -1.93
CA MET A 257 12.15 -3.60 -0.58
C MET A 257 12.76 -5.00 -0.57
N ASN A 258 13.63 -5.28 0.39
CA ASN A 258 14.24 -6.60 0.58
C ASN A 258 13.83 -7.26 1.92
N GLN A 259 12.94 -6.63 2.66
CA GLN A 259 12.50 -7.09 3.98
C GLN A 259 11.32 -8.07 3.90
N TYR A 260 11.40 -9.06 2.98
CA TYR A 260 10.44 -10.16 3.00
C TYR A 260 10.55 -10.92 4.33
N THR A 261 9.42 -11.04 5.03
CA THR A 261 9.38 -11.76 6.31
C THR A 261 8.33 -12.86 6.25
N PRO A 262 8.71 -14.13 6.52
CA PRO A 262 7.74 -15.21 6.69
C PRO A 262 6.74 -14.89 7.79
N VAL A 263 5.46 -14.91 7.46
CA VAL A 263 4.39 -14.58 8.41
C VAL A 263 3.95 -15.85 9.14
N PRO A 264 3.93 -15.84 10.50
CA PRO A 264 3.33 -16.92 11.27
C PRO A 264 1.80 -16.79 11.22
N PHE A 265 1.15 -17.63 10.42
CA PHE A 265 -0.30 -17.61 10.29
C PHE A 265 -0.97 -18.45 11.38
N ASP A 266 -1.88 -17.84 12.12
CA ASP A 266 -2.80 -18.51 13.04
C ASP A 266 -4.12 -18.78 12.28
N GLU A 267 -4.19 -19.93 11.60
CA GLU A 267 -5.30 -20.32 10.73
C GLU A 267 -5.68 -21.79 10.95
N ASP A 268 -6.92 -22.13 10.54
CA ASP A 268 -7.33 -23.52 10.47
C ASP A 268 -6.48 -24.34 9.47
N SER A 269 -6.49 -25.66 9.62
CA SER A 269 -5.59 -26.55 8.87
C SER A 269 -5.79 -26.48 7.35
N GLU A 270 -7.01 -26.27 6.86
CA GLU A 270 -7.30 -26.22 5.41
C GLU A 270 -6.76 -24.94 4.79
N LYS A 271 -6.97 -23.80 5.42
CA LYS A 271 -6.41 -22.50 4.95
C LYS A 271 -4.91 -22.52 5.01
N LEU A 272 -4.33 -23.08 6.08
CA LEU A 272 -2.88 -23.18 6.25
C LEU A 272 -2.25 -24.05 5.15
N GLU A 273 -2.84 -25.19 4.80
CA GLU A 273 -2.36 -26.06 3.71
C GLU A 273 -2.45 -25.38 2.35
N PHE A 274 -3.56 -24.68 2.08
CA PHE A 274 -3.68 -23.89 0.86
C PHE A 274 -2.59 -22.82 0.76
N ARG A 275 -2.31 -22.11 1.86
CA ARG A 275 -1.28 -21.07 1.94
C ARG A 275 0.12 -21.65 1.78
N LYS A 276 0.45 -22.78 2.43
CA LYS A 276 1.70 -23.49 2.27
C LYS A 276 1.94 -23.88 0.80
N LYS A 277 0.90 -24.39 0.12
CA LYS A 277 0.98 -24.73 -1.31
C LYS A 277 1.29 -23.50 -2.18
N ALA A 278 0.66 -22.38 -1.90
CA ALA A 278 0.93 -21.12 -2.61
C ALA A 278 2.36 -20.63 -2.35
N LEU A 279 2.81 -20.64 -1.09
CA LEU A 279 4.15 -20.23 -0.68
C LEU A 279 5.27 -21.17 -1.16
N ALA A 280 4.96 -22.41 -1.56
CA ALA A 280 5.92 -23.31 -2.19
C ALA A 280 6.44 -22.81 -3.56
N SER A 281 5.81 -21.76 -4.13
CA SER A 281 6.29 -21.08 -5.33
C SER A 281 7.44 -20.09 -5.09
N ILE A 282 7.79 -19.83 -3.84
CA ILE A 282 8.91 -18.97 -3.40
C ILE A 282 9.71 -19.69 -2.30
N GLU A 283 10.86 -19.14 -1.94
CA GLU A 283 11.59 -19.58 -0.75
C GLU A 283 11.09 -18.80 0.46
N ASN A 284 10.20 -19.41 1.28
CA ASN A 284 9.56 -18.73 2.41
C ASN A 284 10.52 -18.56 3.60
N ARG A 285 11.54 -17.73 3.43
CA ARG A 285 12.59 -17.37 4.40
C ARG A 285 12.95 -15.88 4.27
N LEU A 286 13.77 -15.36 5.14
CA LEU A 286 14.36 -14.02 4.97
C LEU A 286 15.31 -14.01 3.75
N VAL A 287 15.51 -12.82 3.20
CA VAL A 287 16.55 -12.55 2.19
C VAL A 287 17.91 -12.80 2.82
N ASN A 288 18.80 -13.48 2.12
CA ASN A 288 20.17 -13.73 2.58
C ASN A 288 21.15 -12.70 2.01
N GLU A 289 22.38 -12.67 2.56
CA GLU A 289 23.44 -11.74 2.17
C GLU A 289 23.81 -11.83 0.67
N GLN A 290 23.82 -13.04 0.11
CA GLN A 290 24.15 -13.21 -1.30
C GLN A 290 23.06 -12.61 -2.21
N GLU A 291 21.79 -12.90 -1.93
CA GLU A 291 20.66 -12.31 -2.67
C GLU A 291 20.64 -10.78 -2.54
N PHE A 292 20.98 -10.26 -1.36
CA PHE A 292 21.07 -8.83 -1.13
C PHE A 292 22.16 -8.21 -2.01
N THR A 293 23.37 -8.80 -2.04
CA THR A 293 24.47 -8.34 -2.87
C THR A 293 24.13 -8.43 -4.36
N ASP A 294 23.57 -9.56 -4.81
CA ASP A 294 23.17 -9.75 -6.22
C ASP A 294 22.14 -8.69 -6.65
N ILE A 295 21.21 -8.31 -5.76
CA ILE A 295 20.24 -7.25 -6.04
C ILE A 295 20.89 -5.86 -6.08
N GLN A 296 21.86 -5.56 -5.20
CA GLN A 296 22.63 -4.31 -5.26
C GLN A 296 23.38 -4.18 -6.59
N ASP A 297 24.11 -5.22 -6.99
CA ASP A 297 24.83 -5.26 -8.27
C ASP A 297 23.88 -5.04 -9.46
N LEU A 298 22.67 -5.62 -9.38
CA LEU A 298 21.65 -5.46 -10.40
C LEU A 298 21.11 -4.03 -10.45
N LEU A 299 20.87 -3.39 -9.30
CA LEU A 299 20.41 -2.01 -9.22
C LEU A 299 21.47 -1.04 -9.75
N GLU A 300 22.76 -1.25 -9.43
CA GLU A 300 23.86 -0.49 -9.98
C GLU A 300 23.93 -0.60 -11.52
N ALA A 301 23.73 -1.80 -12.05
CA ALA A 301 23.73 -2.03 -13.50
C ALA A 301 22.55 -1.35 -14.23
N PHE A 302 21.39 -1.21 -13.57
CA PHE A 302 20.24 -0.49 -14.14
C PHE A 302 20.37 1.03 -14.06
N ASP A 303 21.09 1.58 -13.10
CA ASP A 303 21.35 3.01 -12.92
C ASP A 303 20.06 3.85 -13.00
N PHE A 304 19.14 3.62 -12.06
CA PHE A 304 17.88 4.37 -11.97
C PHE A 304 18.11 5.81 -11.53
N GLU A 305 17.39 6.77 -12.14
CA GLU A 305 17.48 8.19 -11.77
C GLU A 305 17.01 8.46 -10.34
N TYR A 306 15.93 7.78 -9.90
CA TYR A 306 15.38 7.90 -8.54
C TYR A 306 15.15 6.52 -7.93
N LEU A 307 15.90 6.20 -6.88
CA LEU A 307 15.88 4.89 -6.24
C LEU A 307 15.96 5.02 -4.71
N TYR A 308 15.03 4.34 -4.03
CA TYR A 308 15.17 3.96 -2.62
C TYR A 308 15.42 2.46 -2.52
N TYR A 309 16.33 2.09 -1.63
CA TYR A 309 16.67 0.71 -1.37
C TYR A 309 16.84 0.48 0.13
N GLN A 310 16.20 -0.57 0.65
CA GLN A 310 16.28 -0.90 2.06
C GLN A 310 17.56 -1.66 2.38
N GLU A 311 18.15 -1.38 3.56
CA GLU A 311 19.24 -2.19 4.09
C GLU A 311 18.76 -3.58 4.49
N LEU A 312 19.67 -4.56 4.47
CA LEU A 312 19.38 -5.91 4.91
C LEU A 312 19.21 -5.93 6.44
N THR A 313 18.18 -6.59 6.92
CA THR A 313 17.92 -6.78 8.36
C THR A 313 17.30 -8.14 8.61
N ASP A 314 17.61 -8.71 9.76
CA ASP A 314 16.98 -9.90 10.33
C ASP A 314 15.86 -9.57 11.35
N ASP A 315 15.61 -8.27 11.59
CA ASP A 315 14.53 -7.80 12.46
C ASP A 315 13.16 -8.10 11.84
N THR A 316 12.31 -8.80 12.57
CA THR A 316 10.92 -9.12 12.22
C THR A 316 9.90 -8.45 13.13
N SER A 317 10.36 -7.62 14.06
CA SER A 317 9.52 -6.94 15.08
C SER A 317 8.54 -5.92 14.49
N TRP A 318 8.71 -5.55 13.22
CA TRP A 318 7.86 -4.63 12.48
C TRP A 318 6.54 -5.24 11.98
N LEU A 319 6.39 -6.60 12.05
CA LEU A 319 5.13 -7.25 11.66
C LEU A 319 3.98 -6.77 12.54
N PRO A 320 2.85 -6.32 11.94
CA PRO A 320 1.72 -5.82 12.69
C PRO A 320 0.91 -6.93 13.36
N ASP A 321 0.31 -6.61 14.51
CA ASP A 321 -0.69 -7.44 15.16
C ASP A 321 -1.97 -6.64 15.43
N PHE A 322 -2.92 -6.72 14.52
CA PHE A 322 -4.20 -6.00 14.60
C PHE A 322 -5.17 -6.53 15.65
N GLN A 323 -4.81 -7.56 16.41
CA GLN A 323 -5.51 -7.95 17.64
C GLN A 323 -5.20 -6.99 18.79
N LYS A 324 -4.16 -6.17 18.67
CA LYS A 324 -3.76 -5.16 19.65
C LYS A 324 -4.23 -3.77 19.23
N LYS A 325 -4.58 -2.93 20.19
CA LYS A 325 -4.91 -1.51 19.93
C LYS A 325 -3.71 -0.72 19.37
N GLN A 326 -2.50 -1.18 19.65
CA GLN A 326 -1.23 -0.75 19.06
C GLN A 326 -0.71 -1.88 18.17
N PRO A 327 -1.09 -1.94 16.88
CA PRO A 327 -0.69 -3.03 15.99
C PRO A 327 0.80 -3.05 15.67
N PHE A 328 1.42 -1.88 15.61
CA PHE A 328 2.84 -1.70 15.26
C PHE A 328 3.66 -1.36 16.51
N SER A 329 4.97 -1.47 16.43
CA SER A 329 5.86 -0.97 17.50
C SER A 329 5.68 0.54 17.71
N ASN A 330 5.94 1.04 18.91
CA ASN A 330 5.83 2.48 19.24
C ASN A 330 6.80 3.36 18.43
N LYS A 331 7.86 2.80 17.88
CA LYS A 331 8.78 3.49 16.96
C LYS A 331 8.14 3.70 15.59
N LEU A 332 7.34 2.73 15.12
CA LEU A 332 6.77 2.74 13.76
C LEU A 332 5.43 3.45 13.68
N ALA A 333 4.61 3.46 14.73
CA ALA A 333 3.30 4.10 14.66
C ALA A 333 2.80 4.68 15.99
N THR A 334 1.99 5.74 15.88
CA THR A 334 1.18 6.31 16.95
C THR A 334 -0.30 6.13 16.62
N PRO A 335 -1.07 5.29 17.35
CA PRO A 335 -2.47 5.03 17.05
C PRO A 335 -3.35 6.24 17.38
N LEU A 336 -4.31 6.54 16.51
CA LEU A 336 -5.30 7.62 16.71
C LEU A 336 -6.72 7.08 16.64
N TRP A 337 -6.95 5.99 15.94
CA TRP A 337 -8.22 5.31 15.83
C TRP A 337 -8.00 3.79 15.63
N HIS A 338 -8.88 2.98 16.22
CA HIS A 338 -8.83 1.53 16.09
C HIS A 338 -10.26 0.96 16.09
N TYR A 339 -10.53 -0.11 15.36
CA TYR A 339 -11.86 -0.70 15.23
C TYR A 339 -12.44 -1.24 16.55
N MET A 340 -11.61 -1.45 17.56
CA MET A 340 -12.01 -1.89 18.91
C MET A 340 -12.31 -0.72 19.88
N LEU A 341 -12.22 0.55 19.42
CA LEU A 341 -12.49 1.73 20.24
C LEU A 341 -13.90 2.27 20.07
#